data_7fbf6a2e341e79a3741d7c6979ebdce7
#
_entry.id   7fbf6a2e341e79a3741d7c6979ebdce7
#
_cell.length_a   1.000
_cell.length_b   1.000
_cell.length_c   1.000
_cell.angle_alpha   90.00
_cell.angle_beta   90.00
_cell.angle_gamma   90.00
#
_symmetry.space_group_name_H-M   'P 1'
#
loop_
_entity.id
_entity.type
_entity.pdbx_description
1 polymer ?
#
loop_
_entity_poly.entity_id
_entity_poly.type
_entity_poly.pdbx_seq_one_letter_code
_entity_poly.pdbx_strand_id
1 'polypeptide(L)'
;PFEVPPAWFAVVHPGIGVPTAGVFQAPELTRNSPPATIRGSLPAGWTSQPLPGRNDLEPVVRARHPEVAAALERLGRHGEARLTGSGACVYAAFADERAAARAAADVAAGWQGWAVAGLARSPLLARLERERRSRAGGAEG
;
A
#
# COMPACT_ATOMS: atom_id res chain seq x y z
N PRO A 1 13.06 13.23 -10.54
CA PRO A 1 12.24 12.02 -10.42
C PRO A 1 12.43 11.43 -9.02
N PHE A 2 11.35 11.00 -8.40
CA PHE A 2 11.40 10.31 -7.12
C PHE A 2 11.67 8.82 -7.41
N GLU A 3 12.80 8.31 -6.94
CA GLU A 3 13.15 6.91 -7.11
C GLU A 3 12.70 6.12 -5.87
N VAL A 4 11.88 5.11 -6.09
CA VAL A 4 11.46 4.16 -5.07
C VAL A 4 12.32 2.92 -5.21
N PRO A 5 13.15 2.57 -4.23
CA PRO A 5 13.91 1.34 -4.26
C PRO A 5 12.98 0.11 -4.35
N PRO A 6 13.43 -0.99 -4.95
CA PRO A 6 12.66 -2.23 -5.00
C PRO A 6 12.22 -2.65 -3.59
N ALA A 7 10.98 -3.08 -3.49
CA ALA A 7 10.41 -3.59 -2.25
C ALA A 7 9.36 -4.65 -2.56
N TRP A 8 9.08 -5.49 -1.59
CA TRP A 8 7.96 -6.43 -1.60
C TRP A 8 6.96 -6.03 -0.52
N PHE A 9 5.70 -6.33 -0.75
CA PHE A 9 4.64 -6.03 0.18
C PHE A 9 3.84 -7.29 0.50
N ALA A 10 3.60 -7.52 1.80
CA ALA A 10 2.51 -8.38 2.21
C ALA A 10 1.24 -7.52 2.23
N VAL A 11 0.22 -7.96 1.49
CA VAL A 11 -1.10 -7.32 1.46
C VAL A 11 -2.11 -8.32 1.98
N VAL A 12 -2.95 -7.90 2.91
CA VAL A 12 -3.98 -8.76 3.54
C VAL A 12 -5.33 -8.09 3.45
N HIS A 13 -6.35 -8.84 3.02
CA HIS A 13 -7.75 -8.43 3.01
C HIS A 13 -8.55 -9.23 4.05
N PRO A 14 -9.10 -8.58 5.09
CA PRO A 14 -9.77 -9.24 6.22
C PRO A 14 -11.20 -9.73 5.92
N GLY A 15 -11.56 -9.87 4.65
CA GLY A 15 -12.84 -10.44 4.23
C GLY A 15 -14.07 -9.55 4.39
N ILE A 16 -13.91 -8.28 4.76
CA ILE A 16 -15.00 -7.32 4.93
C ILE A 16 -14.91 -6.15 3.96
N GLY A 17 -16.05 -5.51 3.67
CA GLY A 17 -16.11 -4.24 2.97
C GLY A 17 -16.11 -3.07 3.96
N VAL A 18 -15.36 -2.00 3.66
CA VAL A 18 -15.39 -0.74 4.42
C VAL A 18 -16.07 0.31 3.57
N PRO A 19 -17.25 0.83 3.98
CA PRO A 19 -17.96 1.87 3.26
C PRO A 19 -17.18 3.18 3.28
N THR A 20 -16.47 3.49 2.20
CA THR A 20 -15.60 4.67 2.07
C THR A 20 -16.30 5.97 2.44
N ALA A 21 -17.56 6.17 1.99
CA ALA A 21 -18.33 7.36 2.31
C ALA A 21 -18.54 7.53 3.83
N GLY A 22 -18.81 6.44 4.55
CA GLY A 22 -18.98 6.46 6.00
C GLY A 22 -17.70 6.82 6.75
N VAL A 23 -16.52 6.41 6.23
CA VAL A 23 -15.24 6.79 6.79
C VAL A 23 -14.98 8.28 6.59
N PHE A 24 -15.22 8.81 5.39
CA PHE A 24 -15.05 10.24 5.10
C PHE A 24 -16.05 11.13 5.84
N GLN A 25 -17.23 10.63 6.19
CA GLN A 25 -18.25 11.37 6.95
C GLN A 25 -18.06 11.25 8.47
N ALA A 26 -17.13 10.43 8.92
CA ALA A 26 -16.91 10.21 10.35
C ALA A 26 -16.56 11.52 11.08
N PRO A 27 -17.26 11.86 12.17
CA PRO A 27 -16.96 13.09 12.94
C PRO A 27 -15.57 13.06 13.59
N GLU A 28 -15.07 11.89 13.93
CA GLU A 28 -13.73 11.68 14.51
C GLU A 28 -12.60 11.73 13.47
N LEU A 29 -12.89 11.87 12.18
CA LEU A 29 -11.87 11.97 11.15
C LEU A 29 -11.09 13.27 11.27
N THR A 30 -9.76 13.16 11.41
CA THR A 30 -8.86 14.32 11.36
C THR A 30 -8.79 14.86 9.94
N ARG A 31 -9.24 16.12 9.73
CA ARG A 31 -9.32 16.74 8.38
C ARG A 31 -8.25 17.80 8.12
N ASN A 32 -7.69 18.37 9.16
CA ASN A 32 -6.75 19.49 9.07
C ASN A 32 -5.31 19.05 9.40
N SER A 33 -4.94 17.86 8.95
CA SER A 33 -3.59 17.38 9.10
C SER A 33 -2.61 18.26 8.34
N PRO A 34 -1.44 18.62 8.91
CA PRO A 34 -0.42 19.34 8.18
C PRO A 34 -0.04 18.61 6.90
N PRO A 35 0.14 19.32 5.77
CA PRO A 35 0.53 18.69 4.51
C PRO A 35 1.87 17.97 4.69
N ALA A 36 1.92 16.70 4.24
CA ALA A 36 3.16 15.95 4.17
C ALA A 36 3.88 16.29 2.87
N THR A 37 5.12 16.76 2.97
CA THR A 37 5.98 16.98 1.80
C THR A 37 6.94 15.81 1.65
N ILE A 38 6.78 15.03 0.58
CA ILE A 38 7.76 14.00 0.21
C ILE A 38 8.89 14.72 -0.54
N ARG A 39 10.05 14.81 0.09
CA ARG A 39 11.25 15.38 -0.52
C ARG A 39 12.30 14.29 -0.69
N GLY A 40 12.83 14.17 -1.91
CA GLY A 40 13.92 13.23 -2.23
C GLY A 40 13.46 11.78 -2.41
N SER A 41 14.42 10.88 -2.50
CA SER A 41 14.21 9.45 -2.62
C SER A 41 14.04 8.80 -1.25
N LEU A 42 13.37 7.67 -1.20
CA LEU A 42 13.37 6.83 0.01
C LEU A 42 14.80 6.31 0.26
N PRO A 43 15.27 6.29 1.52
CA PRO A 43 16.61 5.81 1.83
C PRO A 43 16.75 4.32 1.50
N ALA A 44 17.98 3.86 1.25
CA ALA A 44 18.26 2.43 1.16
C ALA A 44 17.80 1.74 2.46
N GLY A 45 17.15 0.57 2.35
CA GLY A 45 16.60 -0.15 3.50
C GLY A 45 15.34 0.49 4.11
N TRP A 46 14.65 1.37 3.39
CA TRP A 46 13.41 2.00 3.85
C TRP A 46 12.33 0.99 4.27
N THR A 47 12.35 -0.24 3.74
CA THR A 47 11.43 -1.32 4.15
C THR A 47 11.61 -1.79 5.59
N SER A 48 12.77 -1.47 6.19
CA SER A 48 13.08 -1.76 7.59
C SER A 48 12.93 -0.53 8.50
N GLN A 49 12.41 0.58 7.96
CA GLN A 49 12.19 1.83 8.69
C GLN A 49 10.71 2.19 8.65
N PRO A 50 10.22 3.02 9.59
CA PRO A 50 8.86 3.53 9.54
C PRO A 50 8.56 4.18 8.19
N LEU A 51 7.49 3.75 7.54
CA LEU A 51 7.06 4.36 6.28
C LEU A 51 6.75 5.84 6.50
N PRO A 52 7.27 6.74 5.66
CA PRO A 52 6.96 8.15 5.79
C PRO A 52 5.48 8.43 5.54
N GLY A 53 4.95 9.41 6.26
CA GLY A 53 3.55 9.80 6.14
C GLY A 53 2.62 9.05 7.08
N ARG A 54 1.33 9.34 6.96
CA ARG A 54 0.25 8.76 7.75
C ARG A 54 -0.98 8.58 6.89
N ASN A 55 -1.89 7.73 7.32
CA ASN A 55 -3.24 7.61 6.76
C ASN A 55 -4.25 8.08 7.81
N ASP A 56 -4.79 9.28 7.64
CA ASP A 56 -5.75 9.87 8.58
C ASP A 56 -7.08 9.10 8.66
N LEU A 57 -7.36 8.21 7.70
CA LEU A 57 -8.52 7.32 7.71
C LEU A 57 -8.29 6.10 8.63
N GLU A 58 -7.04 5.68 8.84
CA GLU A 58 -6.71 4.47 9.59
C GLU A 58 -7.26 4.45 11.01
N PRO A 59 -7.14 5.50 11.84
CA PRO A 59 -7.70 5.52 13.20
C PRO A 59 -9.22 5.30 13.21
N VAL A 60 -9.93 5.91 12.26
CA VAL A 60 -11.39 5.78 12.12
C VAL A 60 -11.77 4.35 11.75
N VAL A 61 -11.10 3.79 10.73
CA VAL A 61 -11.37 2.43 10.25
C VAL A 61 -11.04 1.40 11.32
N ARG A 62 -9.91 1.56 11.97
CA ARG A 62 -9.47 0.68 13.07
C ARG A 62 -10.46 0.66 14.24
N ALA A 63 -11.03 1.81 14.59
CA ALA A 63 -12.01 1.91 15.66
C ALA A 63 -13.38 1.29 15.31
N ARG A 64 -13.77 1.37 14.04
CA ARG A 64 -15.10 0.92 13.56
C ARG A 64 -15.14 -0.51 13.01
N HIS A 65 -13.98 -1.06 12.64
CA HIS A 65 -13.87 -2.36 11.98
C HIS A 65 -12.85 -3.25 12.71
N PRO A 66 -13.31 -4.07 13.71
CA PRO A 66 -12.43 -4.94 14.49
C PRO A 66 -11.58 -5.90 13.65
N GLU A 67 -12.10 -6.35 12.50
CA GLU A 67 -11.37 -7.25 11.58
C GLU A 67 -10.17 -6.54 10.96
N VAL A 68 -10.30 -5.26 10.60
CA VAL A 68 -9.18 -4.45 10.10
C VAL A 68 -8.18 -4.17 11.21
N ALA A 69 -8.66 -3.88 12.42
CA ALA A 69 -7.79 -3.70 13.58
C ALA A 69 -6.96 -4.98 13.87
N ALA A 70 -7.60 -6.15 13.81
CA ALA A 70 -6.92 -7.44 13.98
C ALA A 70 -5.92 -7.72 12.84
N ALA A 71 -6.24 -7.35 11.59
CA ALA A 71 -5.32 -7.50 10.47
C ALA A 71 -4.07 -6.61 10.62
N LEU A 72 -4.26 -5.34 11.02
CA LEU A 72 -3.16 -4.42 11.33
C LEU A 72 -2.28 -4.95 12.46
N GLU A 73 -2.88 -5.48 13.54
CA GLU A 73 -2.14 -6.02 14.67
C GLU A 73 -1.35 -7.28 14.29
N ARG A 74 -1.97 -8.23 13.58
CA ARG A 74 -1.29 -9.46 13.15
C ARG A 74 -0.14 -9.16 12.20
N LEU A 75 -0.37 -8.33 11.17
CA LEU A 75 0.66 -7.96 10.22
C LEU A 75 1.76 -7.11 10.88
N GLY A 76 1.40 -6.32 11.88
CA GLY A 76 2.31 -5.51 12.69
C GLY A 76 3.37 -6.31 13.47
N ARG A 77 3.18 -7.61 13.64
CA ARG A 77 4.20 -8.51 14.25
C ARG A 77 5.34 -8.85 13.28
N HIS A 78 5.13 -8.65 11.98
CA HIS A 78 6.10 -8.95 10.93
C HIS A 78 6.79 -7.70 10.37
N GLY A 79 6.16 -6.54 10.49
CA GLY A 79 6.66 -5.26 9.98
C GLY A 79 5.70 -4.13 10.28
N GLU A 80 6.03 -2.90 9.87
CA GLU A 80 5.11 -1.78 10.06
C GLU A 80 3.87 -1.95 9.17
N ALA A 81 2.76 -2.33 9.79
CA ALA A 81 1.48 -2.51 9.10
C ALA A 81 0.72 -1.20 8.98
N ARG A 82 0.11 -0.97 7.82
CA ARG A 82 -0.72 0.20 7.52
C ARG A 82 -1.97 -0.16 6.72
N LEU A 83 -2.98 0.66 6.88
CA LEU A 83 -4.19 0.61 6.07
C LEU A 83 -3.94 1.19 4.68
N THR A 84 -4.44 0.54 3.62
CA THR A 84 -4.44 1.13 2.28
C THR A 84 -5.70 1.98 2.06
N GLY A 85 -5.55 3.26 1.73
CA GLY A 85 -6.69 4.15 1.46
C GLY A 85 -7.72 4.14 2.60
N SER A 86 -8.98 3.86 2.29
CA SER A 86 -10.08 3.72 3.25
C SER A 86 -10.26 2.28 3.76
N GLY A 87 -9.39 1.34 3.39
CA GLY A 87 -9.49 -0.07 3.77
C GLY A 87 -10.31 -0.88 2.73
N ALA A 88 -10.62 -2.14 2.96
CA ALA A 88 -10.25 -2.95 4.15
C ALA A 88 -8.82 -3.54 4.12
N CYS A 89 -8.11 -3.48 2.99
CA CYS A 89 -6.75 -4.03 2.89
C CYS A 89 -5.77 -3.32 3.81
N VAL A 90 -4.88 -4.12 4.42
CA VAL A 90 -3.71 -3.67 5.15
C VAL A 90 -2.44 -4.17 4.47
N TYR A 91 -1.33 -3.48 4.65
CA TYR A 91 -0.07 -3.86 4.05
C TYR A 91 1.13 -3.56 4.95
N ALA A 92 2.23 -4.28 4.70
CA ALA A 92 3.55 -3.98 5.26
C ALA A 92 4.61 -4.19 4.18
N ALA A 93 5.69 -3.40 4.23
CA ALA A 93 6.80 -3.46 3.28
C ALA A 93 7.91 -4.39 3.79
N PHE A 94 8.55 -5.12 2.86
CA PHE A 94 9.64 -6.04 3.12
C PHE A 94 10.74 -5.89 2.06
N ALA A 95 11.97 -6.26 2.43
CA ALA A 95 13.12 -6.19 1.53
C ALA A 95 13.07 -7.25 0.43
N ASP A 96 12.44 -8.41 0.70
CA ASP A 96 12.40 -9.54 -0.21
C ASP A 96 11.04 -10.25 -0.23
N GLU A 97 10.82 -11.04 -1.30
CA GLU A 97 9.60 -11.80 -1.54
C GLU A 97 9.30 -12.81 -0.44
N ARG A 98 10.34 -13.51 0.02
CA ARG A 98 10.18 -14.59 1.02
C ARG A 98 9.65 -14.07 2.34
N ALA A 99 10.15 -12.91 2.79
CA ALA A 99 9.67 -12.25 4.00
C ALA A 99 8.21 -11.80 3.85
N ALA A 100 7.87 -11.16 2.72
CA ALA A 100 6.51 -10.74 2.42
C ALA A 100 5.54 -11.93 2.31
N ALA A 101 5.95 -13.01 1.63
CA ALA A 101 5.12 -14.22 1.48
C ALA A 101 4.87 -14.91 2.82
N ARG A 102 5.89 -15.01 3.69
CA ARG A 102 5.74 -15.57 5.02
C ARG A 102 4.77 -14.74 5.86
N ALA A 103 4.93 -13.41 5.89
CA ALA A 103 4.04 -12.53 6.63
C ALA A 103 2.60 -12.63 6.11
N ALA A 104 2.39 -12.62 4.79
CA ALA A 104 1.08 -12.76 4.19
C ALA A 104 0.42 -14.10 4.54
N ALA A 105 1.16 -15.21 4.50
CA ALA A 105 0.65 -16.54 4.83
C ALA A 105 0.27 -16.66 6.32
N ASP A 106 1.11 -16.17 7.23
CA ASP A 106 0.85 -16.22 8.67
C ASP A 106 -0.38 -15.42 9.08
N VAL A 107 -0.61 -14.27 8.41
CA VAL A 107 -1.72 -13.37 8.74
C VAL A 107 -3.02 -13.77 8.06
N ALA A 108 -2.93 -14.41 6.88
CA ALA A 108 -4.09 -14.77 6.05
C ALA A 108 -4.90 -15.98 6.58
N ALA A 109 -4.65 -16.46 7.80
CA ALA A 109 -5.45 -17.55 8.39
C ALA A 109 -6.94 -17.14 8.49
N GLY A 110 -7.76 -17.60 7.54
CA GLY A 110 -9.18 -17.23 7.38
C GLY A 110 -9.42 -15.94 6.57
N TRP A 111 -8.37 -15.32 6.02
CA TRP A 111 -8.41 -14.12 5.17
C TRP A 111 -7.69 -14.34 3.85
N GLN A 112 -7.63 -13.30 3.01
CA GLN A 112 -6.86 -13.33 1.78
C GLN A 112 -5.53 -12.60 2.00
N GLY A 113 -4.42 -13.21 1.55
CA GLY A 113 -3.09 -12.62 1.68
C GLY A 113 -2.26 -12.82 0.41
N TRP A 114 -1.49 -11.81 0.05
CA TRP A 114 -0.62 -11.81 -1.13
C TRP A 114 0.73 -11.21 -0.81
N ALA A 115 1.78 -11.80 -1.41
CA ALA A 115 3.07 -11.14 -1.55
C ALA A 115 3.13 -10.51 -2.95
N VAL A 116 3.39 -9.21 -3.01
CA VAL A 116 3.43 -8.47 -4.28
C VAL A 116 4.69 -7.62 -4.39
N ALA A 117 5.27 -7.59 -5.59
CA ALA A 117 6.41 -6.73 -5.86
C ALA A 117 5.97 -5.27 -6.01
N GLY A 118 6.71 -4.36 -5.40
CA GLY A 118 6.57 -2.93 -5.66
C GLY A 118 7.06 -2.58 -7.06
N LEU A 119 6.33 -1.72 -7.75
CA LEU A 119 6.70 -1.27 -9.10
C LEU A 119 7.19 0.19 -9.05
N ALA A 120 8.44 0.42 -9.39
CA ALA A 120 9.00 1.77 -9.53
C ALA A 120 8.37 2.56 -10.69
N ARG A 121 7.83 1.85 -11.70
CA ARG A 121 7.20 2.44 -12.89
C ARG A 121 5.94 1.68 -13.25
N SER A 122 4.88 2.41 -13.57
CA SER A 122 3.63 1.81 -14.02
C SER A 122 3.81 1.04 -15.34
N PRO A 123 3.39 -0.23 -15.43
CA PRO A 123 3.38 -0.99 -16.68
C PRO A 123 2.55 -0.31 -17.78
N LEU A 124 1.53 0.44 -17.39
CA LEU A 124 0.69 1.20 -18.32
C LEU A 124 1.49 2.30 -19.02
N LEU A 125 2.37 3.02 -18.31
CA LEU A 125 3.25 4.03 -18.93
C LEU A 125 4.21 3.39 -19.94
N ALA A 126 4.79 2.25 -19.60
CA ALA A 126 5.66 1.52 -20.53
C ALA A 126 4.91 1.05 -21.79
N ARG A 127 3.67 0.60 -21.64
CA ARG A 127 2.80 0.23 -22.76
C ARG A 127 2.45 1.44 -23.64
N LEU A 128 2.05 2.54 -23.02
CA LEU A 128 1.70 3.78 -23.72
C LEU A 128 2.87 4.32 -24.54
N GLU A 129 4.08 4.27 -24.01
CA GLU A 129 5.29 4.69 -24.75
C GLU A 129 5.58 3.79 -25.96
N ARG A 130 5.40 2.47 -25.82
CA ARG A 130 5.53 1.54 -26.94
C ARG A 130 4.51 1.85 -28.05
N GLU A 131 3.25 2.06 -27.69
CA GLU A 131 2.18 2.39 -28.64
C GLU A 131 2.42 3.74 -29.35
N ARG A 132 2.92 4.74 -28.62
CA ARG A 132 3.29 6.04 -29.21
C ARG A 132 4.42 5.92 -30.23
N ARG A 133 5.48 5.15 -29.91
CA ARG A 133 6.60 4.90 -30.85
C ARG A 133 6.14 4.15 -32.09
N SER A 134 5.30 3.14 -31.93
CA SER A 134 4.75 2.37 -33.04
C SER A 134 3.92 3.24 -33.98
N ARG A 135 3.12 4.16 -33.46
CA ARG A 135 2.33 5.11 -34.30
C ARG A 135 3.21 6.15 -34.99
N ALA A 136 4.27 6.62 -34.37
CA ALA A 136 5.19 7.59 -34.96
C ALA A 136 6.02 6.96 -36.09
N GLY A 137 6.45 5.71 -35.96
CA GLY A 137 7.19 4.99 -36.99
C GLY A 137 6.34 4.49 -38.19
N GLY A 138 5.01 4.43 -38.04
CA GLY A 138 4.08 4.04 -39.12
C GLY A 138 3.60 5.21 -39.98
N ALA A 139 3.99 6.45 -39.69
CA ALA A 139 3.60 7.64 -40.43
C ALA A 139 4.63 8.07 -41.50
N GLU A 140 5.74 7.35 -41.67
CA GLU A 140 6.81 7.61 -42.67
C GLU A 140 6.88 6.54 -43.77
N GLY A 141 5.78 5.82 -44.03
CA GLY A 141 5.70 4.84 -45.11
C GLY A 141 4.71 5.22 -46.20
#